data_5a2264887a9ddff1e87031bc2e4e79d2
#
_entry.id   5a2264887a9ddff1e87031bc2e4e79d2
#
_cell.length_a   1.000
_cell.length_b   1.000
_cell.length_c   1.000
_cell.angle_alpha   90.00
_cell.angle_beta   90.00
_cell.angle_gamma   90.00
#
_symmetry.space_group_name_H-M   'P 1'
#
loop_
_entity.id
_entity.type
_entity.pdbx_description
1 polymer ?
#
loop_
_entity_poly.entity_id
_entity_poly.type
_entity_poly.pdbx_seq_one_letter_code
_entity_poly.pdbx_strand_id
1 'polypeptide(L)'
;VEIFNYCESNGYRYSRYADDIYISSSDYLPIDVKDTLYKLLQKYTFGINFSKTGFHSRKSRRKVTGVVLTSNGELSIGFSERQKIKKMLYTYLVHENGEPRKILGYLAYLKDIEPQTYNRFITKYSSYCNTDVIDALQEKCKQDN
;
A
#
# COMPACT_ATOMS: atom_id res chain seq x y z
N VAL A 1 -9.74 2.27 23.54
CA VAL A 1 -9.61 3.39 24.49
C VAL A 1 -8.28 3.35 25.24
N GLU A 2 -7.91 2.28 25.99
CA GLU A 2 -6.66 2.26 26.79
C GLU A 2 -5.37 2.45 25.96
N ILE A 3 -5.24 1.78 24.80
CA ILE A 3 -4.07 1.95 23.92
C ILE A 3 -3.99 3.37 23.37
N PHE A 4 -5.13 3.94 22.99
CA PHE A 4 -5.19 5.33 22.53
C PHE A 4 -4.73 6.29 23.63
N ASN A 5 -5.27 6.15 24.84
CA ASN A 5 -4.90 6.98 25.99
C ASN A 5 -3.40 6.85 26.33
N TYR A 6 -2.88 5.62 26.28
CA TYR A 6 -1.45 5.38 26.47
C TYR A 6 -0.60 6.10 25.41
N CYS A 7 -0.99 6.03 24.16
CA CYS A 7 -0.27 6.71 23.09
C CYS A 7 -0.34 8.23 23.23
N GLU A 8 -1.51 8.78 23.52
CA GLU A 8 -1.71 10.21 23.71
C GLU A 8 -0.87 10.74 24.89
N SER A 9 -0.86 10.05 26.03
CA SER A 9 -0.07 10.43 27.21
C SER A 9 1.44 10.41 26.99
N ASN A 10 1.91 9.66 25.99
CA ASN A 10 3.34 9.56 25.64
C ASN A 10 3.73 10.33 24.37
N GLY A 11 2.80 11.11 23.80
CA GLY A 11 3.04 11.87 22.57
C GLY A 11 3.16 11.00 21.32
N TYR A 12 2.63 9.78 21.35
CA TYR A 12 2.62 8.88 20.20
C TYR A 12 1.33 9.04 19.38
N ARG A 13 1.42 8.78 18.10
CA ARG A 13 0.25 8.70 17.21
C ARG A 13 -0.20 7.24 17.11
N TYR A 14 -1.48 7.02 17.33
CA TYR A 14 -2.13 5.72 17.23
C TYR A 14 -3.01 5.66 15.98
N SER A 15 -2.92 4.58 15.23
CA SER A 15 -3.90 4.24 14.20
C SER A 15 -4.16 2.74 14.19
N ARG A 16 -5.36 2.36 13.76
CA ARG A 16 -5.80 0.98 13.68
C ARG A 16 -6.58 0.72 12.40
N TYR A 17 -6.29 -0.39 11.77
CA TYR A 17 -7.08 -0.92 10.67
C TYR A 17 -7.39 -2.40 10.96
N ALA A 18 -8.67 -2.70 11.21
CA ALA A 18 -9.14 -4.01 11.66
C ALA A 18 -8.34 -4.51 12.89
N ASP A 19 -7.54 -5.55 12.74
CA ASP A 19 -6.65 -6.15 13.74
C ASP A 19 -5.21 -5.59 13.73
N ASP A 20 -4.84 -4.80 12.73
CA ASP A 20 -3.54 -4.16 12.65
C ASP A 20 -3.48 -2.85 13.46
N ILE A 21 -2.52 -2.75 14.37
CA ILE A 21 -2.26 -1.56 15.19
C ILE A 21 -0.93 -0.95 14.76
N TYR A 22 -0.95 0.36 14.51
CA TYR A 22 0.23 1.16 14.16
C TYR A 22 0.42 2.27 15.18
N ILE A 23 1.63 2.32 15.74
CA ILE A 23 2.06 3.38 16.64
C ILE A 23 3.27 4.07 16.03
N SER A 24 3.25 5.39 16.00
CA SER A 24 4.33 6.18 15.43
C SER A 24 4.68 7.37 16.34
N SER A 25 5.93 7.78 16.26
CA SER A 25 6.44 8.98 16.92
C SER A 25 7.31 9.78 15.95
N SER A 26 7.38 11.09 16.14
CA SER A 26 8.38 11.94 15.47
C SER A 26 9.79 11.66 15.99
N ASP A 27 9.89 11.27 17.24
CA ASP A 27 11.11 10.93 17.93
C ASP A 27 11.33 9.42 18.06
N TYR A 28 12.26 9.03 18.93
CA TYR A 28 12.52 7.62 19.21
C TYR A 28 11.31 6.95 19.88
N LEU A 29 10.91 5.79 19.36
CA LEU A 29 9.90 4.94 19.96
C LEU A 29 10.60 3.82 20.76
N PRO A 30 10.48 3.83 22.10
CA PRO A 30 11.13 2.83 22.96
C PRO A 30 10.64 1.40 22.69
N ILE A 31 11.51 0.43 22.88
CA ILE A 31 11.20 -0.98 22.59
C ILE A 31 10.17 -1.57 23.58
N ASP A 32 10.10 -1.03 24.80
CA ASP A 32 9.16 -1.43 25.85
C ASP A 32 7.70 -1.04 25.54
N VAL A 33 7.46 -0.17 24.57
CA VAL A 33 6.11 0.10 24.05
C VAL A 33 5.41 -1.20 23.63
N LYS A 34 6.14 -2.14 23.02
CA LYS A 34 5.62 -3.44 22.64
C LYS A 34 5.11 -4.24 23.86
N ASP A 35 5.87 -4.26 24.94
CA ASP A 35 5.52 -5.00 26.15
C ASP A 35 4.32 -4.36 26.87
N THR A 36 4.26 -3.03 26.86
CA THR A 36 3.11 -2.29 27.40
C THR A 36 1.84 -2.60 26.61
N LEU A 37 1.93 -2.59 25.28
CA LEU A 37 0.77 -2.96 24.42
C LEU A 37 0.32 -4.39 24.64
N TYR A 38 1.27 -5.33 24.79
CA TYR A 38 0.96 -6.70 25.08
C TYR A 38 0.17 -6.84 26.38
N LYS A 39 0.62 -6.20 27.47
CA LYS A 39 -0.09 -6.19 28.75
C LYS A 39 -1.49 -5.60 28.65
N LEU A 40 -1.66 -4.50 27.91
CA LEU A 40 -2.97 -3.88 27.69
C LEU A 40 -3.93 -4.79 26.89
N LEU A 41 -3.42 -5.47 25.87
CA LEU A 41 -4.23 -6.40 25.05
C LEU A 41 -4.60 -7.66 25.81
N GLN A 42 -3.70 -8.18 26.63
CA GLN A 42 -3.97 -9.36 27.48
C GLN A 42 -5.14 -9.18 28.44
N LYS A 43 -5.38 -7.97 28.94
CA LYS A 43 -6.56 -7.68 29.78
C LYS A 43 -7.88 -8.04 29.11
N TYR A 44 -7.92 -8.00 27.78
CA TYR A 44 -9.10 -8.27 26.98
C TYR A 44 -8.99 -9.59 26.20
N THR A 45 -8.11 -10.50 26.61
CA THR A 45 -7.85 -11.79 25.96
C THR A 45 -7.35 -11.72 24.52
N PHE A 46 -6.85 -10.56 24.08
CA PHE A 46 -6.20 -10.42 22.78
C PHE A 46 -4.72 -10.80 22.85
N GLY A 47 -4.24 -11.52 21.83
CA GLY A 47 -2.83 -11.84 21.65
C GLY A 47 -2.16 -10.96 20.61
N ILE A 48 -0.83 -10.80 20.73
CA ILE A 48 0.00 -10.17 19.68
C ILE A 48 0.62 -11.26 18.82
N ASN A 49 0.55 -11.08 17.50
CA ASN A 49 1.32 -11.90 16.58
C ASN A 49 2.75 -11.37 16.50
N PHE A 50 3.65 -11.94 17.29
CA PHE A 50 5.05 -11.51 17.39
C PHE A 50 5.82 -11.64 16.07
N SER A 51 5.48 -12.59 15.21
CA SER A 51 6.14 -12.75 13.91
C SER A 51 5.81 -11.63 12.92
N LYS A 52 4.67 -10.94 13.11
CA LYS A 52 4.25 -9.78 12.31
C LYS A 52 4.55 -8.44 12.98
N THR A 53 4.92 -8.46 14.27
CA THR A 53 5.18 -7.22 15.01
C THR A 53 6.63 -6.79 14.81
N GLY A 54 6.84 -5.55 14.39
CA GLY A 54 8.17 -5.01 14.13
C GLY A 54 8.29 -3.52 14.41
N PHE A 55 9.51 -3.08 14.61
CA PHE A 55 9.88 -1.67 14.68
C PHE A 55 10.50 -1.23 13.36
N HIS A 56 10.06 -0.10 12.84
CA HIS A 56 10.53 0.44 11.56
C HIS A 56 10.98 1.89 11.73
N SER A 57 12.22 2.18 11.34
CA SER A 57 12.74 3.54 11.28
C SER A 57 12.42 4.19 9.92
N ARG A 58 12.69 5.51 9.79
CA ARG A 58 12.58 6.21 8.50
C ARG A 58 13.52 5.64 7.43
N LYS A 59 14.63 5.01 7.83
CA LYS A 59 15.61 4.38 6.92
C LYS A 59 15.19 2.99 6.46
N SER A 60 14.23 2.36 7.14
CA SER A 60 13.73 1.04 6.77
C SER A 60 12.47 1.15 5.93
N ARG A 61 12.17 0.10 5.15
CA ARG A 61 10.94 0.00 4.39
C ARG A 61 9.75 -0.12 5.35
N ARG A 62 8.88 0.88 5.33
CA ARG A 62 7.64 0.88 6.12
C ARG A 62 6.48 0.58 5.20
N LYS A 63 5.72 -0.47 5.52
CA LYS A 63 4.52 -0.86 4.78
C LYS A 63 3.33 -0.85 5.72
N VAL A 64 2.29 -0.11 5.38
CA VAL A 64 1.05 0.03 6.16
C VAL A 64 -0.10 -0.33 5.25
N THR A 65 -0.88 -1.35 5.60
CA THR A 65 -2.04 -1.85 4.81
C THR A 65 -1.77 -2.02 3.31
N GLY A 66 -0.57 -2.46 2.96
CA GLY A 66 -0.17 -2.67 1.56
C GLY A 66 0.57 -1.49 0.91
N VAL A 67 0.43 -0.29 1.45
CA VAL A 67 1.08 0.93 0.93
C VAL A 67 2.44 1.13 1.59
N VAL A 68 3.45 1.52 0.82
CA VAL A 68 4.80 1.84 1.30
C VAL A 68 4.88 3.32 1.64
N LEU A 69 5.38 3.63 2.83
CA LEU A 69 5.77 4.98 3.23
C LEU A 69 7.25 5.17 2.87
N THR A 70 7.52 6.11 1.97
CA THR A 70 8.89 6.46 1.57
C THR A 70 9.62 7.20 2.69
N SER A 71 10.95 7.36 2.57
CA SER A 71 11.75 8.17 3.50
C SER A 71 11.34 9.64 3.51
N ASN A 72 10.80 10.14 2.39
CA ASN A 72 10.31 11.52 2.25
C ASN A 72 8.88 11.71 2.77
N GLY A 73 8.23 10.65 3.26
CA GLY A 73 6.85 10.71 3.77
C GLY A 73 5.78 10.58 2.69
N GLU A 74 6.15 10.28 1.45
CA GLU A 74 5.21 10.06 0.35
C GLU A 74 4.68 8.62 0.36
N LEU A 75 3.48 8.44 -0.21
CA LEU A 75 2.89 7.13 -0.41
C LEU A 75 3.41 6.48 -1.70
N SER A 76 3.59 5.16 -1.67
CA SER A 76 4.03 4.39 -2.84
C SER A 76 3.44 2.97 -2.82
N ILE A 77 3.11 2.44 -3.98
CA ILE A 77 2.77 1.02 -4.11
C ILE A 77 4.02 0.12 -4.04
N GLY A 78 5.20 0.72 -4.13
CA GLY A 78 6.48 0.05 -4.09
C GLY A 78 6.94 -0.51 -5.44
N PHE A 79 8.22 -0.86 -5.50
CA PHE A 79 8.87 -1.28 -6.73
C PHE A 79 8.24 -2.55 -7.34
N SER A 80 8.01 -3.58 -6.54
CA SER A 80 7.48 -4.86 -7.04
C SER A 80 6.09 -4.74 -7.65
N GLU A 81 5.19 -3.95 -7.03
CA GLU A 81 3.86 -3.73 -7.60
C GLU A 81 3.92 -2.90 -8.88
N ARG A 82 4.80 -1.89 -8.94
CA ARG A 82 5.03 -1.14 -10.19
C ARG A 82 5.55 -2.05 -11.32
N GLN A 83 6.47 -2.97 -11.02
CA GLN A 83 6.97 -3.93 -12.03
C GLN A 83 5.88 -4.90 -12.47
N LYS A 84 5.05 -5.35 -11.55
CA LYS A 84 3.90 -6.21 -11.85
C LYS A 84 2.93 -5.53 -12.81
N ILE A 85 2.55 -4.27 -12.55
CA ILE A 85 1.67 -3.50 -13.43
C ILE A 85 2.30 -3.32 -14.83
N LYS A 86 3.60 -2.98 -14.89
CA LYS A 86 4.33 -2.87 -16.17
C LYS A 86 4.30 -4.17 -16.96
N LYS A 87 4.55 -5.30 -16.30
CA LYS A 87 4.51 -6.62 -16.93
C LYS A 87 3.12 -6.94 -17.44
N MET A 88 2.08 -6.67 -16.65
CA MET A 88 0.69 -6.91 -17.06
C MET A 88 0.32 -6.08 -18.28
N LEU A 89 0.63 -4.78 -18.29
CA LEU A 89 0.38 -3.90 -19.43
C LEU A 89 1.13 -4.36 -20.67
N TYR A 90 2.42 -4.63 -20.56
CA TYR A 90 3.25 -5.08 -21.67
C TYR A 90 2.74 -6.42 -22.25
N THR A 91 2.49 -7.41 -21.39
CA THR A 91 2.01 -8.73 -21.82
C THR A 91 0.66 -8.62 -22.52
N TYR A 92 -0.23 -7.77 -22.03
CA TYR A 92 -1.53 -7.57 -22.64
C TYR A 92 -1.42 -6.85 -24.00
N LEU A 93 -0.67 -5.75 -24.06
CA LEU A 93 -0.59 -4.93 -25.27
C LEU A 93 0.22 -5.57 -26.41
N VAL A 94 1.21 -6.39 -26.08
CA VAL A 94 2.11 -7.00 -27.08
C VAL A 94 1.71 -8.43 -27.41
N HIS A 95 1.17 -9.17 -26.44
CA HIS A 95 0.87 -10.60 -26.61
C HIS A 95 -0.64 -10.91 -26.51
N GLU A 96 -1.47 -9.90 -26.35
CA GLU A 96 -2.94 -10.02 -26.15
C GLU A 96 -3.32 -11.01 -25.05
N ASN A 97 -2.46 -11.14 -24.03
CA ASN A 97 -2.62 -12.08 -22.93
C ASN A 97 -2.78 -11.35 -21.60
N GLY A 98 -3.89 -11.60 -20.91
CA GLY A 98 -4.20 -11.03 -19.60
C GLY A 98 -5.66 -10.59 -19.50
N GLU A 99 -6.04 -10.14 -18.32
CA GLU A 99 -7.39 -9.72 -17.96
C GLU A 99 -7.50 -8.19 -17.93
N PRO A 100 -8.18 -7.53 -18.91
CA PRO A 100 -8.30 -6.07 -18.95
C PRO A 100 -8.87 -5.47 -17.67
N ARG A 101 -9.91 -6.08 -17.08
CA ARG A 101 -10.54 -5.62 -15.82
C ARG A 101 -9.54 -5.58 -14.67
N LYS A 102 -8.69 -6.58 -14.57
CA LYS A 102 -7.67 -6.68 -13.54
C LYS A 102 -6.59 -5.61 -13.72
N ILE A 103 -6.18 -5.36 -14.96
CA ILE A 103 -5.22 -4.29 -15.29
C ILE A 103 -5.79 -2.94 -14.92
N LEU A 104 -7.06 -2.65 -15.28
CA LEU A 104 -7.75 -1.42 -14.90
C LEU A 104 -7.82 -1.23 -13.39
N GLY A 105 -8.10 -2.29 -12.62
CA GLY A 105 -8.09 -2.24 -11.15
C GLY A 105 -6.71 -1.86 -10.58
N TYR A 106 -5.64 -2.44 -11.11
CA TYR A 106 -4.27 -2.07 -10.70
C TYR A 106 -3.88 -0.65 -11.12
N LEU A 107 -4.34 -0.19 -12.28
CA LEU A 107 -4.12 1.19 -12.71
C LEU A 107 -4.90 2.20 -11.87
N ALA A 108 -6.13 1.88 -11.47
CA ALA A 108 -6.91 2.70 -10.55
C ALA A 108 -6.20 2.81 -9.18
N TYR A 109 -5.72 1.69 -8.64
CA TYR A 109 -4.94 1.68 -7.40
C TYR A 109 -3.64 2.50 -7.53
N LEU A 110 -2.91 2.36 -8.66
CA LEU A 110 -1.72 3.18 -8.93
C LEU A 110 -2.05 4.66 -9.00
N LYS A 111 -3.16 5.03 -9.66
CA LYS A 111 -3.62 6.42 -9.79
C LYS A 111 -3.91 7.06 -8.44
N ASP A 112 -4.53 6.30 -7.54
CA ASP A 112 -4.89 6.78 -6.20
C ASP A 112 -3.65 7.03 -5.32
N ILE A 113 -2.67 6.16 -5.38
CA ILE A 113 -1.47 6.21 -4.53
C ILE A 113 -0.33 7.04 -5.15
N GLU A 114 -0.08 6.88 -6.45
CA GLU A 114 1.03 7.51 -7.18
C GLU A 114 0.55 8.15 -8.50
N PRO A 115 -0.21 9.24 -8.49
CA PRO A 115 -0.79 9.82 -9.70
C PRO A 115 0.26 10.22 -10.75
N GLN A 116 1.43 10.67 -10.34
CA GLN A 116 2.52 11.02 -11.28
C GLN A 116 3.08 9.77 -11.99
N THR A 117 3.23 8.67 -11.27
CA THR A 117 3.67 7.38 -11.85
C THR A 117 2.61 6.80 -12.77
N TYR A 118 1.33 6.93 -12.37
CA TYR A 118 0.19 6.56 -13.23
C TYR A 118 0.23 7.32 -14.56
N ASN A 119 0.33 8.64 -14.55
CA ASN A 119 0.38 9.45 -15.77
C ASN A 119 1.55 9.03 -16.68
N ARG A 120 2.74 8.79 -16.10
CA ARG A 120 3.90 8.27 -16.86
C ARG A 120 3.62 6.91 -17.51
N PHE A 121 2.88 6.02 -16.82
CA PHE A 121 2.52 4.72 -17.38
C PHE A 121 1.52 4.88 -18.50
N ILE A 122 0.46 5.68 -18.31
CA ILE A 122 -0.54 5.94 -19.35
C ILE A 122 0.14 6.49 -20.60
N THR A 123 0.93 7.56 -20.48
CA THR A 123 1.65 8.15 -21.63
C THR A 123 2.55 7.11 -22.32
N LYS A 124 3.30 6.33 -21.56
CA LYS A 124 4.21 5.32 -22.14
C LYS A 124 3.45 4.22 -22.86
N TYR A 125 2.42 3.67 -22.24
CA TYR A 125 1.75 2.48 -22.79
C TYR A 125 0.68 2.82 -23.83
N SER A 126 0.16 4.04 -23.87
CA SER A 126 -0.69 4.52 -24.99
C SER A 126 0.09 4.59 -26.31
N SER A 127 1.43 4.68 -26.28
CA SER A 127 2.24 4.58 -27.49
C SER A 127 2.23 3.19 -28.15
N TYR A 128 1.75 2.16 -27.48
CA TYR A 128 1.55 0.81 -28.04
C TYR A 128 0.15 0.62 -28.62
N CYS A 129 -0.73 1.59 -28.42
CA CYS A 129 -2.11 1.59 -28.93
C CYS A 129 -2.29 2.79 -29.87
N ASN A 130 -3.30 2.71 -30.77
CA ASN A 130 -3.70 3.86 -31.59
C ASN A 130 -4.59 4.85 -30.80
N THR A 131 -4.92 4.54 -29.55
CA THR A 131 -5.78 5.30 -28.63
C THR A 131 -5.17 5.35 -27.24
N ASP A 132 -5.82 6.02 -26.28
CA ASP A 132 -5.44 5.92 -24.87
C ASP A 132 -5.54 4.47 -24.38
N VAL A 133 -4.56 4.03 -23.60
CA VAL A 133 -4.51 2.65 -23.10
C VAL A 133 -5.71 2.30 -22.21
N ILE A 134 -6.26 3.28 -21.49
CA ILE A 134 -7.45 3.08 -20.66
C ILE A 134 -8.67 2.80 -21.54
N ASP A 135 -8.86 3.60 -22.60
CA ASP A 135 -9.96 3.42 -23.54
C ASP A 135 -9.87 2.04 -24.21
N ALA A 136 -8.68 1.65 -24.67
CA ALA A 136 -8.45 0.33 -25.27
C ALA A 136 -8.80 -0.82 -24.30
N LEU A 137 -8.41 -0.72 -23.03
CA LEU A 137 -8.75 -1.71 -22.00
C LEU A 137 -10.25 -1.74 -21.69
N GLN A 138 -10.91 -0.57 -21.64
CA GLN A 138 -12.34 -0.48 -21.35
C GLN A 138 -13.20 -1.05 -22.50
N GLU A 139 -12.83 -0.81 -23.75
CA GLU A 139 -13.52 -1.37 -24.92
C GLU A 139 -13.49 -2.90 -24.90
N LYS A 140 -12.33 -3.49 -24.58
CA LYS A 140 -12.21 -4.95 -24.45
C LYS A 140 -13.08 -5.51 -23.31
N CYS A 141 -13.15 -4.81 -22.18
CA CYS A 141 -14.04 -5.21 -21.08
C CYS A 141 -15.54 -5.22 -21.45
N LYS A 142 -15.95 -4.41 -22.45
CA LYS A 142 -17.34 -4.37 -22.94
C LYS A 142 -17.62 -5.52 -23.92
N GLN A 143 -16.60 -5.97 -24.67
CA GLN A 143 -16.73 -7.06 -25.63
C GLN A 143 -16.81 -8.45 -24.96
N ASP A 144 -16.23 -8.58 -23.76
CA ASP A 144 -16.19 -9.83 -22.98
C ASP A 144 -17.44 -10.04 -22.09
N ASN A 145 -18.49 -9.21 -22.21
CA ASN A 145 -19.79 -9.32 -21.53
C ASN A 145 -20.88 -9.75 -22.50
#